data_48dc3cf22fc32bd39a696ce1714084b1
#
_entry.id   48dc3cf22fc32bd39a696ce1714084b1
#
_cell.length_a   1.000
_cell.length_b   1.000
_cell.length_c   1.000
_cell.angle_alpha   90.00
_cell.angle_beta   90.00
_cell.angle_gamma   90.00
#
_symmetry.space_group_name_H-M   'P 1'
#
loop_
_entity.id
_entity.type
_entity.pdbx_description
1 polymer ?
#
loop_
_entity_poly.entity_id
_entity_poly.type
_entity_poly.pdbx_seq_one_letter_code
_entity_poly.pdbx_strand_id
1 'polypeptide(L)'
;AITYPALPSIRLAEPFEQLRDASDRMLAKTGARPKVFLANLGTVADFTARATFAKNFFEAGGIEAVSNDGFKSQNEMIAAFKASGAKLACLCSSDAVYETRAIDAANALKTAGAHVILAGRPKEQDGLKAAGVGIFIYAGGDVLGTLRSVHAMINLNPGAER
;
A
#
# COMPACT_ATOMS: atom_id res chain seq x y z
N ALA A 1 19.89 -23.62 -26.26
CA ALA A 1 19.74 -22.29 -26.29
C ALA A 1 18.61 -21.71 -25.47
N ILE A 2 18.89 -21.50 -24.26
CA ILE A 2 17.88 -21.06 -23.32
C ILE A 2 18.20 -19.66 -22.84
N THR A 3 18.36 -18.78 -23.80
CA THR A 3 18.67 -17.40 -23.52
C THR A 3 17.43 -16.53 -23.41
N TYR A 4 16.33 -16.97 -24.00
CA TYR A 4 15.12 -16.19 -24.02
C TYR A 4 14.46 -15.96 -22.66
N PRO A 5 14.61 -16.79 -21.62
CA PRO A 5 14.04 -16.45 -20.32
C PRO A 5 14.61 -15.19 -19.70
N ALA A 6 15.86 -14.85 -20.01
CA ALA A 6 16.49 -13.66 -19.45
C ALA A 6 15.90 -12.37 -20.02
N LEU A 7 15.54 -12.34 -21.30
CA LEU A 7 15.00 -11.15 -21.94
C LEU A 7 13.63 -10.74 -21.38
N PRO A 8 12.66 -11.66 -21.20
CA PRO A 8 11.41 -11.28 -20.56
C PRO A 8 11.60 -10.76 -19.13
N SER A 9 12.52 -11.34 -18.37
CA SER A 9 12.80 -10.88 -17.01
C SER A 9 13.34 -9.46 -16.99
N ILE A 10 14.24 -9.12 -17.92
CA ILE A 10 14.78 -7.76 -18.02
C ILE A 10 13.68 -6.77 -18.38
N ARG A 11 12.82 -7.11 -19.32
CA ARG A 11 11.70 -6.25 -19.72
C ARG A 11 10.71 -6.02 -18.60
N LEU A 12 10.46 -7.04 -17.79
CA LEU A 12 9.56 -6.92 -16.65
C LEU A 12 10.17 -6.13 -15.50
N ALA A 13 11.49 -6.16 -15.36
CA ALA A 13 12.19 -5.45 -14.29
C ALA A 13 12.28 -3.94 -14.53
N GLU A 14 12.42 -3.49 -15.78
CA GLU A 14 12.59 -2.07 -16.10
C GLU A 14 11.49 -1.16 -15.54
N PRO A 15 10.19 -1.49 -15.70
CA PRO A 15 9.14 -0.65 -15.13
C PRO A 15 9.19 -0.54 -13.61
N PHE A 16 9.57 -1.61 -12.91
CA PHE A 16 9.75 -1.57 -11.46
C PHE A 16 10.96 -0.74 -11.08
N GLU A 17 12.03 -0.81 -11.85
CA GLU A 17 13.20 0.02 -11.65
C GLU A 17 12.87 1.50 -11.79
N GLN A 18 12.02 1.88 -12.75
CA GLN A 18 11.57 3.26 -12.90
C GLN A 18 10.83 3.75 -11.66
N LEU A 19 10.00 2.91 -11.06
CA LEU A 19 9.29 3.25 -9.83
C LEU A 19 10.26 3.41 -8.66
N ARG A 20 11.24 2.53 -8.55
CA ARG A 20 12.26 2.62 -7.52
C ARG A 20 13.16 3.83 -7.71
N ASP A 21 13.47 4.18 -8.95
CA ASP A 21 14.24 5.39 -9.27
C ASP A 21 13.48 6.65 -8.85
N ALA A 22 12.17 6.69 -9.06
CA ALA A 22 11.33 7.80 -8.59
C ALA A 22 11.39 7.91 -7.07
N SER A 23 11.37 6.77 -6.37
CA SER A 23 11.53 6.72 -4.92
C SER A 23 12.91 7.23 -4.47
N ASP A 24 13.97 6.83 -5.19
CA ASP A 24 15.32 7.28 -4.90
C ASP A 24 15.47 8.79 -5.08
N ARG A 25 14.84 9.34 -6.11
CA ARG A 25 14.85 10.79 -6.33
C ARG A 25 14.14 11.53 -5.19
N MET A 26 13.03 10.99 -4.73
CA MET A 26 12.33 11.59 -3.59
C MET A 26 13.19 11.53 -2.33
N LEU A 27 13.87 10.41 -2.08
CA LEU A 27 14.78 10.27 -0.96
C LEU A 27 15.91 11.32 -1.02
N ALA A 28 16.50 11.50 -2.19
CA ALA A 28 17.57 12.48 -2.38
C ALA A 28 17.06 13.91 -2.18
N LYS A 29 15.82 14.20 -2.57
CA LYS A 29 15.26 15.54 -2.54
C LYS A 29 14.70 15.91 -1.16
N THR A 30 14.05 14.98 -0.47
CA THR A 30 13.32 15.26 0.75
C THR A 30 13.89 14.58 2.00
N GLY A 31 14.84 13.65 1.83
CA GLY A 31 15.38 12.87 2.93
C GLY A 31 14.53 11.65 3.32
N ALA A 32 13.45 11.37 2.59
CA ALA A 32 12.59 10.22 2.88
C ALA A 32 11.99 9.64 1.60
N ARG A 33 11.78 8.32 1.60
CA ARG A 33 11.04 7.63 0.54
C ARG A 33 9.54 7.81 0.75
N PRO A 34 8.72 7.61 -0.30
CA PRO A 34 7.28 7.54 -0.09
C PRO A 34 6.95 6.36 0.83
N LYS A 35 5.96 6.54 1.70
CA LYS A 35 5.62 5.56 2.71
C LYS A 35 4.17 5.13 2.60
N VAL A 36 3.92 3.85 2.92
CA VAL A 36 2.58 3.34 3.16
C VAL A 36 2.50 2.89 4.61
N PHE A 37 1.51 3.39 5.33
CA PHE A 37 1.24 2.96 6.69
C PHE A 37 0.40 1.68 6.65
N LEU A 38 0.88 0.61 7.28
CA LEU A 38 0.11 -0.63 7.35
C LEU A 38 -0.87 -0.53 8.50
N ALA A 39 -2.15 -0.34 8.17
CA ALA A 39 -3.22 -0.27 9.16
C ALA A 39 -3.65 -1.69 9.53
N ASN A 40 -2.90 -2.31 10.42
CA ASN A 40 -3.10 -3.68 10.84
C ASN A 40 -4.25 -3.76 11.84
N LEU A 41 -5.31 -4.49 11.48
CA LEU A 41 -6.52 -4.62 12.29
C LEU A 41 -6.57 -6.00 12.95
N GLY A 42 -7.07 -6.03 14.17
CA GLY A 42 -7.22 -7.28 14.90
C GLY A 42 -5.93 -7.73 15.57
N THR A 43 -5.78 -9.03 15.71
CA THR A 43 -4.60 -9.62 16.35
C THR A 43 -3.49 -9.88 15.33
N VAL A 44 -2.30 -10.19 15.83
CA VAL A 44 -1.16 -10.55 14.97
C VAL A 44 -1.54 -11.73 14.05
N ALA A 45 -2.26 -12.72 14.57
CA ALA A 45 -2.73 -13.84 13.75
C ALA A 45 -3.68 -13.39 12.64
N ASP A 46 -4.48 -12.35 12.89
CA ASP A 46 -5.43 -11.84 11.89
C ASP A 46 -4.75 -11.10 10.75
N PHE A 47 -3.74 -10.28 11.03
CA PHE A 47 -3.22 -9.36 10.01
C PHE A 47 -1.88 -9.75 9.39
N THR A 48 -1.10 -10.65 10.00
CA THR A 48 0.29 -10.89 9.58
C THR A 48 0.43 -11.27 8.10
N ALA A 49 -0.40 -12.20 7.62
CA ALA A 49 -0.30 -12.64 6.22
C ALA A 49 -0.53 -11.48 5.23
N ARG A 50 -1.57 -10.67 5.47
CA ARG A 50 -1.89 -9.52 4.61
C ARG A 50 -0.86 -8.40 4.76
N ALA A 51 -0.36 -8.18 5.97
CA ALA A 51 0.68 -7.19 6.22
C ALA A 51 1.97 -7.54 5.48
N THR A 52 2.37 -8.80 5.51
CA THR A 52 3.55 -9.27 4.79
C THR A 52 3.38 -9.12 3.29
N PHE A 53 2.21 -9.50 2.77
CA PHE A 53 1.90 -9.33 1.36
C PHE A 53 1.98 -7.85 0.95
N ALA A 54 1.35 -6.98 1.72
CA ALA A 54 1.33 -5.54 1.43
C ALA A 54 2.74 -4.94 1.47
N LYS A 55 3.53 -5.30 2.48
CA LYS A 55 4.91 -4.83 2.59
C LYS A 55 5.70 -5.18 1.33
N ASN A 56 5.67 -6.44 0.93
CA ASN A 56 6.41 -6.90 -0.25
C ASN A 56 5.90 -6.22 -1.53
N PHE A 57 4.57 -6.06 -1.63
CA PHE A 57 3.94 -5.42 -2.77
C PHE A 57 4.43 -3.98 -2.95
N PHE A 58 4.36 -3.18 -1.90
CA PHE A 58 4.72 -1.77 -1.98
C PHE A 58 6.23 -1.56 -2.11
N GLU A 59 7.03 -2.36 -1.42
CA GLU A 59 8.49 -2.23 -1.49
C GLU A 59 9.03 -2.58 -2.87
N ALA A 60 8.37 -3.48 -3.61
CA ALA A 60 8.73 -3.74 -5.00
C ALA A 60 8.63 -2.48 -5.88
N GLY A 61 7.76 -1.56 -5.52
CA GLY A 61 7.60 -0.27 -6.22
C GLY A 61 8.32 0.90 -5.56
N GLY A 62 9.22 0.64 -4.63
CA GLY A 62 9.98 1.69 -3.97
C GLY A 62 9.23 2.45 -2.89
N ILE A 63 8.13 1.90 -2.39
CA ILE A 63 7.34 2.52 -1.32
C ILE A 63 7.65 1.80 -0.02
N GLU A 64 8.14 2.55 0.96
CA GLU A 64 8.51 1.99 2.25
C GLU A 64 7.26 1.66 3.07
N ALA A 65 7.15 0.43 3.56
CA ALA A 65 6.05 0.03 4.42
C ALA A 65 6.38 0.31 5.88
N VAL A 66 5.51 1.06 6.55
CA VAL A 66 5.63 1.33 7.98
C VAL A 66 4.86 0.24 8.71
N SER A 67 5.60 -0.71 9.28
CA SER A 67 5.04 -1.86 9.99
C SER A 67 4.77 -1.56 11.46
N ASN A 68 3.94 -2.39 12.08
CA ASN A 68 3.61 -2.27 13.50
C ASN A 68 3.04 -3.60 14.00
N ASP A 69 2.81 -3.70 15.29
CA ASP A 69 2.27 -4.90 15.94
C ASP A 69 0.75 -4.83 16.16
N GLY A 70 0.09 -3.90 15.49
CA GLY A 70 -1.35 -3.69 15.66
C GLY A 70 -1.64 -2.58 16.67
N PHE A 71 -2.92 -2.32 16.88
CA PHE A 71 -3.36 -1.21 17.73
C PHE A 71 -4.49 -1.67 18.65
N LYS A 72 -4.51 -1.11 19.86
CA LYS A 72 -5.55 -1.41 20.83
C LYS A 72 -6.86 -0.70 20.52
N SER A 73 -6.78 0.43 19.81
CA SER A 73 -7.94 1.22 19.45
C SER A 73 -7.74 1.91 18.10
N GLN A 74 -8.85 2.32 17.49
CA GLN A 74 -8.79 3.08 16.25
C GLN A 74 -8.07 4.43 16.43
N ASN A 75 -8.24 5.07 17.59
CA ASN A 75 -7.56 6.33 17.88
C ASN A 75 -6.04 6.16 17.90
N GLU A 76 -5.54 5.06 18.47
CA GLU A 76 -4.12 4.76 18.45
C GLU A 76 -3.61 4.55 17.02
N MET A 77 -4.40 3.85 16.20
CA MET A 77 -4.06 3.62 14.80
C MET A 77 -3.94 4.95 14.04
N ILE A 78 -4.90 5.84 14.20
CA ILE A 78 -4.88 7.14 13.53
C ILE A 78 -3.71 8.00 14.01
N ALA A 79 -3.42 7.99 15.31
CA ALA A 79 -2.27 8.71 15.85
C ALA A 79 -0.97 8.20 15.25
N ALA A 80 -0.81 6.88 15.13
CA ALA A 80 0.36 6.28 14.51
C ALA A 80 0.46 6.61 13.03
N PHE A 81 -0.66 6.62 12.31
CA PHE A 81 -0.68 7.02 10.91
C PHE A 81 -0.17 8.46 10.74
N LYS A 82 -0.68 9.38 11.54
CA LYS A 82 -0.27 10.78 11.47
C LYS A 82 1.21 10.94 11.81
N ALA A 83 1.71 10.20 12.80
CA ALA A 83 3.11 10.25 13.20
C ALA A 83 4.05 9.65 12.15
N SER A 84 3.57 8.73 11.32
CA SER A 84 4.39 8.05 10.32
C SER A 84 4.86 8.94 9.18
N GLY A 85 4.14 10.01 8.90
CA GLY A 85 4.39 10.85 7.74
C GLY A 85 3.92 10.25 6.43
N ALA A 86 3.25 9.11 6.45
CA ALA A 86 2.75 8.46 5.25
C ALA A 86 1.51 9.18 4.72
N LYS A 87 1.34 9.16 3.40
CA LYS A 87 0.13 9.65 2.73
C LYS A 87 -0.79 8.51 2.32
N LEU A 88 -0.26 7.30 2.33
CA LEU A 88 -0.97 6.07 1.98
C LEU A 88 -1.21 5.25 3.23
N ALA A 89 -2.35 4.61 3.31
CA ALA A 89 -2.65 3.64 4.37
C ALA A 89 -3.24 2.39 3.75
N CYS A 90 -2.72 1.23 4.11
CA CYS A 90 -3.19 -0.05 3.62
C CYS A 90 -3.79 -0.85 4.77
N LEU A 91 -5.07 -1.14 4.69
CA LEU A 91 -5.74 -2.00 5.66
C LEU A 91 -5.27 -3.43 5.46
N CYS A 92 -4.84 -4.08 6.54
CA CYS A 92 -4.32 -5.44 6.53
C CYS A 92 -4.99 -6.24 7.64
N SER A 93 -5.77 -7.25 7.27
CA SER A 93 -6.34 -8.19 8.22
C SER A 93 -7.00 -9.36 7.50
N SER A 94 -7.67 -10.22 8.26
CA SER A 94 -8.47 -11.31 7.71
C SER A 94 -9.80 -10.79 7.15
N ASP A 95 -10.43 -11.59 6.29
CA ASP A 95 -11.74 -11.24 5.76
C ASP A 95 -12.79 -11.09 6.88
N ALA A 96 -12.71 -11.92 7.90
CA ALA A 96 -13.63 -11.85 9.03
C ALA A 96 -13.52 -10.52 9.78
N VAL A 97 -12.29 -10.05 10.01
CA VAL A 97 -12.08 -8.76 10.66
C VAL A 97 -12.54 -7.61 9.78
N TYR A 98 -12.33 -7.71 8.46
CA TYR A 98 -12.79 -6.68 7.53
C TYR A 98 -14.32 -6.48 7.61
N GLU A 99 -15.08 -7.55 7.77
CA GLU A 99 -16.55 -7.45 7.84
C GLU A 99 -17.03 -6.52 8.94
N THR A 100 -16.30 -6.45 10.05
CA THR A 100 -16.74 -5.66 11.21
C THR A 100 -15.94 -4.37 11.41
N ARG A 101 -14.75 -4.24 10.84
CA ARG A 101 -13.84 -3.12 11.17
C ARG A 101 -13.34 -2.32 9.99
N ALA A 102 -13.35 -2.86 8.78
CA ALA A 102 -12.70 -2.19 7.66
C ALA A 102 -13.36 -0.86 7.27
N ILE A 103 -14.68 -0.80 7.27
CA ILE A 103 -15.40 0.42 6.87
C ILE A 103 -15.08 1.56 7.84
N ASP A 104 -15.17 1.32 9.14
CA ASP A 104 -14.89 2.34 10.13
C ASP A 104 -13.43 2.79 10.08
N ALA A 105 -12.51 1.84 9.92
CA ALA A 105 -11.09 2.14 9.82
C ALA A 105 -10.79 2.95 8.55
N ALA A 106 -11.40 2.58 7.41
CA ALA A 106 -11.23 3.32 6.16
C ALA A 106 -11.73 4.76 6.27
N ASN A 107 -12.92 4.94 6.84
CA ASN A 107 -13.48 6.27 7.06
C ASN A 107 -12.57 7.13 7.93
N ALA A 108 -12.05 6.57 9.00
CA ALA A 108 -11.17 7.30 9.92
C ALA A 108 -9.86 7.69 9.25
N LEU A 109 -9.27 6.78 8.47
CA LEU A 109 -8.02 7.06 7.74
C LEU A 109 -8.25 8.10 6.66
N LYS A 110 -9.34 8.00 5.92
CA LYS A 110 -9.68 8.99 4.90
C LYS A 110 -9.86 10.38 5.53
N THR A 111 -10.56 10.46 6.65
CA THR A 111 -10.75 11.70 7.38
C THR A 111 -9.42 12.29 7.84
N ALA A 112 -8.47 11.43 8.18
CA ALA A 112 -7.11 11.85 8.56
C ALA A 112 -6.24 12.24 7.37
N GLY A 113 -6.75 12.15 6.13
CA GLY A 113 -6.05 12.58 4.93
C GLY A 113 -5.37 11.47 4.16
N ALA A 114 -5.59 10.20 4.50
CA ALA A 114 -4.95 9.08 3.82
C ALA A 114 -5.63 8.74 2.50
N HIS A 115 -4.83 8.27 1.55
CA HIS A 115 -5.33 7.47 0.43
C HIS A 115 -5.40 6.03 0.92
N VAL A 116 -6.59 5.46 0.96
CA VAL A 116 -6.82 4.16 1.59
C VAL A 116 -6.81 3.03 0.57
N ILE A 117 -6.04 1.99 0.89
CA ILE A 117 -5.90 0.77 0.11
C ILE A 117 -6.27 -0.38 1.04
N LEU A 118 -6.76 -1.48 0.48
CA LEU A 118 -7.06 -2.67 1.29
C LEU A 118 -6.36 -3.89 0.69
N ALA A 119 -5.63 -4.62 1.52
CA ALA A 119 -4.98 -5.87 1.13
C ALA A 119 -5.98 -7.01 1.23
N GLY A 120 -6.50 -7.44 0.09
CA GLY A 120 -7.51 -8.47 -0.01
C GLY A 120 -8.47 -8.22 -1.15
N ARG A 121 -9.34 -9.18 -1.39
CA ARG A 121 -10.36 -9.08 -2.43
C ARG A 121 -11.70 -9.50 -1.86
N PRO A 122 -12.31 -8.65 -0.99
CA PRO A 122 -13.60 -8.99 -0.39
C PRO A 122 -14.71 -9.04 -1.45
N LYS A 123 -15.73 -9.84 -1.18
CA LYS A 123 -16.87 -9.97 -2.09
C LYS A 123 -17.67 -8.68 -2.16
N GLU A 124 -17.88 -8.05 -1.01
CA GLU A 124 -18.61 -6.80 -0.90
C GLU A 124 -17.65 -5.64 -0.86
N GLN A 125 -17.56 -4.91 -1.95
CA GLN A 125 -16.63 -3.79 -2.09
C GLN A 125 -17.29 -2.43 -2.07
N ASP A 126 -18.59 -2.35 -2.34
CA ASP A 126 -19.28 -1.06 -2.46
C ASP A 126 -19.21 -0.23 -1.18
N GLY A 127 -19.43 -0.83 -0.04
CA GLY A 127 -19.34 -0.14 1.25
C GLY A 127 -17.92 0.32 1.55
N LEU A 128 -16.93 -0.47 1.17
CA LEU A 128 -15.53 -0.11 1.34
C LEU A 128 -15.12 1.04 0.43
N LYS A 129 -15.57 1.02 -0.82
CA LYS A 129 -15.32 2.11 -1.76
C LYS A 129 -15.97 3.40 -1.29
N ALA A 130 -17.20 3.31 -0.78
CA ALA A 130 -17.90 4.46 -0.22
C ALA A 130 -17.18 5.01 1.02
N ALA A 131 -16.53 4.15 1.79
CA ALA A 131 -15.74 4.55 2.96
C ALA A 131 -14.38 5.14 2.61
N GLY A 132 -13.97 5.08 1.33
CA GLY A 132 -12.75 5.70 0.89
C GLY A 132 -11.67 4.76 0.37
N VAL A 133 -11.93 3.44 0.34
CA VAL A 133 -10.97 2.49 -0.22
C VAL A 133 -10.96 2.65 -1.74
N GLY A 134 -9.83 3.14 -2.26
CA GLY A 134 -9.70 3.40 -3.68
C GLY A 134 -9.08 2.25 -4.47
N ILE A 135 -8.29 1.42 -3.81
CA ILE A 135 -7.53 0.34 -4.45
C ILE A 135 -7.58 -0.90 -3.55
N PHE A 136 -7.71 -2.06 -4.20
CA PHE A 136 -7.60 -3.36 -3.54
C PHE A 136 -6.38 -4.07 -4.10
N ILE A 137 -5.49 -4.57 -3.24
CA ILE A 137 -4.33 -5.33 -3.66
C ILE A 137 -4.48 -6.79 -3.22
N TYR A 138 -4.17 -7.71 -4.12
CA TYR A 138 -4.34 -9.14 -3.86
C TYR A 138 -3.43 -9.94 -4.80
N ALA A 139 -3.17 -11.18 -4.42
CA ALA A 139 -2.36 -12.08 -5.24
C ALA A 139 -3.06 -12.32 -6.59
N GLY A 140 -2.30 -12.24 -7.68
CA GLY A 140 -2.84 -12.40 -9.03
C GLY A 140 -3.39 -11.14 -9.67
N GLY A 141 -3.35 -10.01 -8.96
CA GLY A 141 -3.73 -8.73 -9.54
C GLY A 141 -2.62 -8.12 -10.39
N ASP A 142 -2.92 -6.99 -11.01
CA ASP A 142 -1.96 -6.23 -11.81
C ASP A 142 -1.04 -5.41 -10.90
N VAL A 143 0.09 -5.98 -10.52
CA VAL A 143 1.02 -5.36 -9.58
C VAL A 143 1.58 -4.05 -10.13
N LEU A 144 2.10 -4.08 -11.34
CA LEU A 144 2.74 -2.91 -11.94
C LEU A 144 1.76 -1.77 -12.18
N GLY A 145 0.60 -2.06 -12.76
CA GLY A 145 -0.43 -1.04 -13.00
C GLY A 145 -0.92 -0.42 -11.71
N THR A 146 -1.09 -1.23 -10.67
CA THR A 146 -1.52 -0.75 -9.37
C THR A 146 -0.45 0.13 -8.72
N LEU A 147 0.83 -0.27 -8.77
CA LEU A 147 1.92 0.55 -8.23
C LEU A 147 2.05 1.88 -8.97
N ARG A 148 1.86 1.89 -10.28
CA ARG A 148 1.84 3.14 -11.04
C ARG A 148 0.70 4.05 -10.59
N SER A 149 -0.48 3.49 -10.35
CA SER A 149 -1.61 4.25 -9.82
C SER A 149 -1.31 4.84 -8.45
N VAL A 150 -0.65 4.07 -7.59
CA VAL A 150 -0.26 4.53 -6.25
C VAL A 150 0.76 5.67 -6.35
N HIS A 151 1.75 5.55 -7.22
CA HIS A 151 2.72 6.64 -7.45
C HIS A 151 2.03 7.91 -7.94
N ALA A 152 1.04 7.77 -8.82
CA ALA A 152 0.27 8.92 -9.30
C ALA A 152 -0.52 9.58 -8.15
N MET A 153 -1.09 8.80 -7.24
CA MET A 153 -1.83 9.32 -6.08
C MET A 153 -0.98 10.22 -5.21
N ILE A 154 0.30 9.92 -5.06
CA ILE A 154 1.22 10.70 -4.22
C ILE A 154 2.12 11.61 -5.04
N ASN A 155 1.80 11.81 -6.32
CA ASN A 155 2.54 12.68 -7.25
C ASN A 155 4.01 12.30 -7.38
N LEU A 156 4.30 10.99 -7.37
CA LEU A 156 5.65 10.47 -7.52
C LEU A 156 5.88 9.85 -8.89
N ASN A 157 5.13 10.25 -9.88
CA ASN A 157 5.24 9.73 -11.23
C ASN A 157 6.61 10.10 -11.83
N PRO A 158 7.37 9.15 -12.38
CA PRO A 158 8.68 9.46 -12.97
C PRO A 158 8.63 10.52 -14.07
N GLY A 159 7.52 10.67 -14.76
CA GLY A 159 7.37 11.69 -15.79
C GLY A 159 6.90 13.06 -15.32
N ALA A 160 6.61 13.20 -14.04
CA ALA A 160 6.02 14.43 -13.51
C ALA A 160 7.03 15.47 -13.08
N GLU A 161 8.30 15.12 -12.98
CA GLU A 161 9.37 16.07 -12.63
C GLU A 161 9.86 16.80 -13.85
N ARG A 162 9.59 18.06 -13.89
CA ARG A 162 10.06 18.90 -14.99
C ARG A 162 10.46 20.26 -14.51
#